data_c69acfdde6b81a4591ccdae5a5c2cb1e
#
_entry.id   c69acfdde6b81a4591ccdae5a5c2cb1e
#
_cell.length_a   1.000
_cell.length_b   1.000
_cell.length_c   1.000
_cell.angle_alpha   90.00
_cell.angle_beta   90.00
_cell.angle_gamma   90.00
#
_symmetry.space_group_name_H-M   'P 1'
#
loop_
_entity.id
_entity.type
_entity.pdbx_description
1 polymer ?
#
loop_
_entity_poly.entity_id
_entity_poly.type
_entity_poly.pdbx_seq_one_letter_code
_entity_poly.pdbx_strand_id
1 'polypeptide(L)'
;MRYEPAFFSKYVAPLYTNNKIAATEAYARGFSWGLMQVMGQVARETGFDALFLSALCDPEQGLAVGCKVLRKKLDAMTGDTTRALLAWNGGANPTYAAQVLARRAHYL
;
A
#
# COMPACT_ATOMS: atom_id res chain seq x y z
N MET A 1 -3.01 -11.36 -0.28
CA MET A 1 -3.91 -10.68 0.68
C MET A 1 -3.46 -11.01 2.09
N ARG A 2 -3.21 -10.01 2.90
CA ARG A 2 -2.73 -10.21 4.27
C ARG A 2 -3.33 -9.15 5.19
N TYR A 3 -3.92 -9.58 6.31
CA TYR A 3 -4.44 -8.69 7.33
C TYR A 3 -3.31 -8.15 8.22
N GLU A 4 -3.33 -6.83 8.46
CA GLU A 4 -2.34 -6.15 9.27
C GLU A 4 -3.02 -5.51 10.49
N PRO A 5 -3.06 -6.20 11.66
CA PRO A 5 -3.83 -5.73 12.82
C PRO A 5 -3.37 -4.37 13.35
N ALA A 6 -2.06 -4.15 13.42
CA ALA A 6 -1.52 -2.88 13.92
C ALA A 6 -1.89 -1.71 13.01
N PHE A 7 -1.82 -1.93 11.70
CA PHE A 7 -2.24 -0.94 10.72
C PHE A 7 -3.73 -0.65 10.84
N PHE A 8 -4.55 -1.69 10.96
CA PHE A 8 -5.99 -1.54 11.15
C PHE A 8 -6.30 -0.67 12.37
N SER A 9 -5.71 -0.99 13.52
CA SER A 9 -5.96 -0.26 14.76
C SER A 9 -5.59 1.21 14.65
N LYS A 10 -4.48 1.52 14.00
CA LYS A 10 -3.96 2.89 13.92
C LYS A 10 -4.69 3.75 12.88
N TYR A 11 -4.94 3.20 11.69
CA TYR A 11 -5.36 3.98 10.54
C TYR A 11 -6.80 3.75 10.10
N VAL A 12 -7.39 2.60 10.42
CA VAL A 12 -8.72 2.22 9.91
C VAL A 12 -9.78 2.28 11.01
N ALA A 13 -9.49 1.74 12.18
CA ALA A 13 -10.45 1.66 13.27
C ALA A 13 -11.09 3.01 13.63
N PRO A 14 -10.35 4.15 13.65
CA PRO A 14 -10.97 5.44 13.92
C PRO A 14 -12.06 5.82 12.92
N LEU A 15 -11.90 5.46 11.64
CA LEU A 15 -12.91 5.73 10.61
C LEU A 15 -14.16 4.89 10.82
N TYR A 16 -14.00 3.62 11.20
CA TYR A 16 -15.12 2.74 11.48
C TYR A 16 -15.86 3.18 12.75
N THR A 17 -15.12 3.48 13.80
CA THR A 17 -15.69 3.94 15.09
C THR A 17 -16.52 5.22 14.91
N ASN A 18 -16.12 6.09 13.98
CA ASN A 18 -16.83 7.33 13.68
C ASN A 18 -17.94 7.14 12.63
N ASN A 19 -18.33 5.90 12.33
CA ASN A 19 -19.38 5.55 11.37
C ASN A 19 -19.16 6.11 9.95
N LYS A 20 -17.90 6.32 9.56
CA LYS A 20 -17.57 6.85 8.24
C LYS A 20 -17.50 5.79 7.16
N ILE A 21 -17.32 4.53 7.55
CA ILE A 21 -17.24 3.39 6.64
C ILE A 21 -17.94 2.17 7.22
N ALA A 22 -18.41 1.28 6.37
CA ALA A 22 -19.02 0.02 6.77
C ALA A 22 -17.96 -0.96 7.29
N ALA A 23 -18.38 -1.93 8.11
CA ALA A 23 -17.49 -2.92 8.69
C ALA A 23 -16.71 -3.71 7.65
N THR A 24 -17.35 -4.14 6.58
CA THR A 24 -16.71 -4.89 5.48
C THR A 24 -15.60 -4.09 4.82
N GLU A 25 -15.89 -2.81 4.53
CA GLU A 25 -14.89 -1.90 3.96
C GLU A 25 -13.74 -1.65 4.95
N ALA A 26 -14.06 -1.49 6.24
CA ALA A 26 -13.05 -1.29 7.27
C ALA A 26 -12.06 -2.46 7.34
N TYR A 27 -12.56 -3.69 7.38
CA TYR A 27 -11.70 -4.87 7.36
C TYR A 27 -10.84 -4.93 6.10
N ALA A 28 -11.44 -4.71 4.94
CA ALA A 28 -10.72 -4.74 3.67
C ALA A 28 -9.61 -3.69 3.63
N ARG A 29 -9.81 -2.53 4.23
CA ARG A 29 -8.79 -1.48 4.30
C ARG A 29 -7.59 -1.86 5.17
N GLY A 30 -7.77 -2.80 6.11
CA GLY A 30 -6.70 -3.32 6.96
C GLY A 30 -5.88 -4.45 6.34
N PHE A 31 -6.21 -4.86 5.11
CA PHE A 31 -5.49 -5.89 4.37
C PHE A 31 -4.56 -5.26 3.35
N SER A 32 -3.45 -5.94 3.05
CA SER A 32 -2.65 -5.67 1.85
C SER A 32 -3.14 -6.53 0.70
N TRP A 33 -3.17 -5.96 -0.52
CA TRP A 33 -3.82 -6.57 -1.67
C TRP A 33 -2.91 -6.62 -2.89
N GLY A 34 -3.03 -7.70 -3.65
CA GLY A 34 -2.42 -7.83 -4.97
C GLY A 34 -0.92 -8.05 -4.97
N LEU A 35 -0.33 -7.96 -6.16
CA LEU A 35 1.09 -8.24 -6.36
C LEU A 35 2.00 -7.28 -5.60
N MET A 36 1.62 -6.01 -5.50
CA MET A 36 2.41 -5.01 -4.79
C MET A 36 2.07 -4.89 -3.31
N GLN A 37 1.12 -5.67 -2.81
CA GLN A 37 0.70 -5.68 -1.41
C GLN A 37 0.38 -4.27 -0.90
N VAL A 38 -0.49 -3.57 -1.63
CA VAL A 38 -0.95 -2.23 -1.25
C VAL A 38 -2.01 -2.36 -0.15
N MET A 39 -1.84 -1.62 0.94
CA MET A 39 -2.86 -1.57 1.98
C MET A 39 -4.15 -0.95 1.44
N GLY A 40 -5.29 -1.57 1.75
CA GLY A 40 -6.58 -1.10 1.26
C GLY A 40 -6.85 0.36 1.60
N GLN A 41 -6.54 0.79 2.82
CA GLN A 41 -6.69 2.19 3.23
C GLN A 41 -5.86 3.13 2.35
N VAL A 42 -4.61 2.75 2.05
CA VAL A 42 -3.72 3.54 1.21
C VAL A 42 -4.27 3.62 -0.22
N ALA A 43 -4.80 2.53 -0.75
CA ALA A 43 -5.43 2.52 -2.07
C ALA A 43 -6.61 3.50 -2.13
N ARG A 44 -7.48 3.49 -1.12
CA ARG A 44 -8.60 4.44 -1.05
C ARG A 44 -8.13 5.89 -0.99
N GLU A 45 -7.12 6.17 -0.20
CA GLU A 45 -6.53 7.51 -0.11
C GLU A 45 -5.90 7.97 -1.42
N THR A 46 -5.44 7.03 -2.24
CA THR A 46 -4.86 7.32 -3.55
C THR A 46 -5.93 7.54 -4.64
N GLY A 47 -7.19 7.30 -4.31
CA GLY A 47 -8.31 7.51 -5.22
C GLY A 47 -8.85 6.24 -5.87
N PHE A 48 -8.42 5.06 -5.42
CA PHE A 48 -8.97 3.80 -5.92
C PHE A 48 -10.43 3.68 -5.48
N ASP A 49 -11.34 3.68 -6.42
CA ASP A 49 -12.79 3.78 -6.16
C ASP A 49 -13.57 2.51 -6.56
N ALA A 50 -12.92 1.43 -6.94
CA ALA A 50 -13.61 0.19 -7.24
C ALA A 50 -14.47 -0.24 -6.05
N LEU A 51 -15.62 -0.85 -6.33
CA LEU A 51 -16.58 -1.25 -5.30
C LEU A 51 -15.94 -2.14 -4.23
N PHE A 52 -15.11 -3.10 -4.66
CA PHE A 52 -14.40 -4.01 -3.76
C PHE A 52 -12.90 -3.82 -3.86
N LEU A 53 -12.24 -3.75 -2.71
CA LEU A 53 -10.77 -3.67 -2.65
C LEU A 53 -10.08 -4.91 -3.22
N SER A 54 -10.77 -6.05 -3.24
CA SER A 54 -10.24 -7.27 -3.88
C SER A 54 -9.94 -7.09 -5.37
N ALA A 55 -10.48 -6.06 -6.02
CA ALA A 55 -10.10 -5.72 -7.39
C ALA A 55 -8.61 -5.42 -7.55
N LEU A 56 -7.93 -5.05 -6.46
CA LEU A 56 -6.47 -4.87 -6.46
C LEU A 56 -5.70 -6.17 -6.72
N CYS A 57 -6.35 -7.32 -6.59
CA CYS A 57 -5.76 -8.61 -6.96
C CYS A 57 -5.68 -8.80 -8.47
N ASP A 58 -6.44 -8.03 -9.26
CA ASP A 58 -6.23 -7.95 -10.70
C ASP A 58 -4.87 -7.30 -10.95
N PRO A 59 -3.95 -7.97 -11.70
CA PRO A 59 -2.60 -7.46 -11.87
C PRO A 59 -2.54 -6.04 -12.44
N GLU A 60 -3.38 -5.74 -13.42
CA GLU A 60 -3.40 -4.41 -14.05
C GLU A 60 -3.81 -3.33 -13.06
N GLN A 61 -4.92 -3.53 -12.34
CA GLN A 61 -5.40 -2.57 -11.35
C GLN A 61 -4.44 -2.44 -10.16
N GLY A 62 -3.95 -3.56 -9.66
CA GLY A 62 -3.02 -3.58 -8.52
C GLY A 62 -1.71 -2.87 -8.84
N LEU A 63 -1.14 -3.10 -10.02
CA LEU A 63 0.09 -2.43 -10.45
C LEU A 63 -0.14 -0.94 -10.67
N ALA A 64 -1.26 -0.56 -11.28
CA ALA A 64 -1.57 0.86 -11.50
C ALA A 64 -1.64 1.63 -10.18
N VAL A 65 -2.34 1.10 -9.19
CA VAL A 65 -2.46 1.74 -7.87
C VAL A 65 -1.12 1.71 -7.13
N GLY A 66 -0.42 0.58 -7.14
CA GLY A 66 0.88 0.44 -6.49
C GLY A 66 1.90 1.42 -7.03
N CYS A 67 1.93 1.62 -8.34
CA CYS A 67 2.81 2.60 -8.96
C CYS A 67 2.46 4.04 -8.57
N LYS A 68 1.18 4.37 -8.44
CA LYS A 68 0.77 5.68 -7.94
C LYS A 68 1.23 5.93 -6.51
N VAL A 69 1.09 4.93 -5.64
CA VAL A 69 1.54 5.02 -4.25
C VAL A 69 3.05 5.19 -4.19
N LEU A 70 3.80 4.40 -4.97
CA LEU A 70 5.26 4.52 -5.02
C LEU A 70 5.69 5.87 -5.56
N ARG A 71 5.00 6.39 -6.57
CA ARG A 71 5.27 7.72 -7.12
C ARG A 71 5.12 8.81 -6.06
N LYS A 72 4.05 8.75 -5.26
CA LYS A 72 3.87 9.68 -4.16
C LYS A 72 5.02 9.64 -3.15
N LYS A 73 5.51 8.43 -2.84
CA LYS A 73 6.64 8.27 -1.91
C LYS A 73 7.94 8.82 -2.49
N LEU A 74 8.18 8.60 -3.79
CA LEU A 74 9.32 9.19 -4.49
C LEU A 74 9.29 10.71 -4.45
N ASP A 75 8.13 11.30 -4.73
CA ASP A 75 7.98 12.75 -4.71
C ASP A 75 8.17 13.31 -3.29
N ALA A 76 7.63 12.64 -2.28
CA ALA A 76 7.80 13.04 -0.88
C ALA A 76 9.25 12.99 -0.42
N MET A 77 10.07 12.10 -1.01
CA MET A 77 11.49 11.94 -0.71
C MET A 77 12.39 12.65 -1.74
N THR A 78 11.83 13.59 -2.49
CA THR A 78 12.54 14.39 -3.51
C THR A 78 13.31 13.54 -4.54
N GLY A 79 12.73 12.41 -4.94
CA GLY A 79 13.30 11.50 -5.92
C GLY A 79 14.34 10.52 -5.37
N ASP A 80 14.56 10.49 -4.05
CA ASP A 80 15.48 9.54 -3.41
C ASP A 80 14.82 8.16 -3.37
N THR A 81 15.24 7.26 -4.29
CA THR A 81 14.68 5.93 -4.44
C THR A 81 14.86 5.08 -3.18
N THR A 82 16.03 5.15 -2.54
CA THR A 82 16.29 4.37 -1.32
C THR A 82 15.35 4.77 -0.19
N ARG A 83 15.18 6.07 0.03
CA ARG A 83 14.27 6.58 1.07
C ARG A 83 12.81 6.26 0.75
N ALA A 84 12.43 6.34 -0.51
CA ALA A 84 11.07 6.00 -0.94
C ALA A 84 10.75 4.51 -0.70
N LEU A 85 11.70 3.61 -0.99
CA LEU A 85 11.52 2.18 -0.75
C LEU A 85 11.48 1.85 0.74
N LEU A 86 12.27 2.53 1.56
CA LEU A 86 12.18 2.37 3.01
C LEU A 86 10.83 2.85 3.54
N ALA A 87 10.32 3.95 3.03
CA ALA A 87 9.00 4.45 3.38
C ALA A 87 7.90 3.48 2.93
N TRP A 88 8.04 2.88 1.75
CA TRP A 88 7.12 1.85 1.25
C TRP A 88 7.04 0.67 2.20
N ASN A 89 8.19 0.20 2.69
CA ASN A 89 8.28 -0.94 3.61
C ASN A 89 7.83 -0.60 5.03
N GLY A 90 7.64 0.68 5.37
CA GLY A 90 7.31 1.12 6.73
C GLY A 90 8.47 1.06 7.71
N GLY A 91 9.70 0.86 7.23
CA GLY A 91 10.90 0.82 8.05
C GLY A 91 11.14 -0.50 8.79
N ALA A 92 10.29 -1.51 8.59
CA ALA A 92 10.41 -2.79 9.32
C ALA A 92 11.63 -3.60 8.88
N ASN A 93 12.07 -3.46 7.64
CA ASN A 93 13.24 -4.16 7.10
C ASN A 93 14.26 -3.15 6.59
N PRO A 94 15.34 -2.89 7.34
CA PRO A 94 16.32 -1.86 6.95
C PRO A 94 17.10 -2.19 5.68
N THR A 95 17.13 -3.46 5.25
CA THR A 95 17.81 -3.87 4.02
C THR A 95 16.89 -3.94 2.80
N TYR A 96 15.61 -3.60 2.96
CA TYR A 96 14.61 -3.73 1.90
C TYR A 96 14.99 -2.97 0.63
N ALA A 97 15.39 -1.71 0.76
CA ALA A 97 15.76 -0.88 -0.38
C ALA A 97 16.92 -1.49 -1.16
N ALA A 98 17.96 -1.94 -0.45
CA ALA A 98 19.12 -2.57 -1.09
C ALA A 98 18.73 -3.85 -1.82
N GLN A 99 17.86 -4.66 -1.23
CA GLN A 99 17.36 -5.90 -1.85
C GLN A 99 16.59 -5.61 -3.14
N VAL A 100 15.69 -4.62 -3.12
CA VAL A 100 14.90 -4.24 -4.30
C VAL A 100 15.80 -3.71 -5.41
N LEU A 101 16.71 -2.80 -5.07
CA LEU A 101 17.61 -2.19 -6.06
C LEU A 101 18.56 -3.21 -6.67
N ALA A 102 19.02 -4.19 -5.88
CA ALA A 102 19.85 -5.28 -6.39
C ALA A 102 19.10 -6.13 -7.42
N ARG A 103 17.81 -6.38 -7.19
CA ARG A 103 16.98 -7.17 -8.10
C ARG A 103 16.55 -6.40 -9.34
N ARG A 104 16.46 -5.09 -9.25
CA ARG A 104 16.03 -4.24 -10.36
C ARG A 104 16.87 -4.47 -11.61
N ALA A 105 18.16 -4.68 -11.43
CA ALA A 105 19.10 -4.89 -12.55
C ALA A 105 18.74 -6.10 -13.42
N HIS A 106 18.04 -7.09 -12.88
CA HIS A 106 17.60 -8.28 -13.62
C HIS A 106 16.45 -7.99 -14.59
N TYR A 107 15.79 -6.85 -14.48
CA TYR A 107 14.61 -6.49 -15.26
C TYR A 107 14.80 -5.26 -16.15
N LEU A 108 16.01 -4.72 -16.19
CA LEU A 108 16.32 -3.54 -17.01
C LEU A 108 17.00 -3.89 -18.34
#